data_0d1d37b84ac3e485fbcd723cf6a464fa
#
_entry.id   0d1d37b84ac3e485fbcd723cf6a464fa
#
_cell.length_a   1.000
_cell.length_b   1.000
_cell.length_c   1.000
_cell.angle_alpha   90.00
_cell.angle_beta   90.00
_cell.angle_gamma   90.00
#
_symmetry.space_group_name_H-M   'P 1'
#
loop_
_entity.id
_entity.type
_entity.pdbx_description
1 polymer ?
#
loop_
_entity_poly.entity_id
_entity_poly.type
_entity_poly.pdbx_seq_one_letter_code
_entity_poly.pdbx_strand_id
1 'polypeptide(L)'
;MDQRSFQPALGLSNPNLQTIVSSVGRKIIKPAWLQDFTRRSQRRDIRVQGQHLTAQYDYAHNDDAALVMIIHGWLGSADSSYVLSTAHTLQTAGFHVARLTLRDHGGTADLNEGLFHSAMTEEVVAAAEFIMNDFDCNTAGLVGFSMGGNFALRLAAQLPQLHALAICPAISPQHTVEQIGSSIIYERYFLGKWRGLWQQKQAAFPHLYDFSSMNRLGSIQTLTEFFIKEHTDFENLQAYYAAYDLRGDTLQGVNATVLAAFDDPIIPAEHYRSLPTSIDVNLTQRGGHTAYIKNWRLESWVDDYCRAFFSERLKS
;
A
#
# COMPACT_ATOMS: atom_id res chain seq x y z
N MET A 1 -24.43 8.55 3.86
CA MET A 1 -23.81 7.78 4.94
C MET A 1 -22.85 8.70 5.65
N ASP A 2 -22.91 8.75 6.98
CA ASP A 2 -21.89 9.48 7.74
C ASP A 2 -20.54 8.78 7.50
N GLN A 3 -19.66 9.40 6.72
CA GLN A 3 -18.36 8.85 6.31
C GLN A 3 -17.39 8.62 7.49
N ARG A 4 -17.77 9.07 8.70
CA ARG A 4 -16.93 9.05 9.91
C ARG A 4 -17.24 7.89 10.86
N SER A 5 -18.24 7.06 10.62
CA SER A 5 -18.68 6.02 11.56
C SER A 5 -18.58 4.61 10.98
N PHE A 6 -17.39 4.02 11.01
CA PHE A 6 -17.26 2.58 10.79
C PHE A 6 -17.68 1.80 12.03
N GLN A 7 -18.47 0.74 11.83
CA GLN A 7 -18.81 -0.25 12.86
C GLN A 7 -18.41 -1.64 12.37
N PRO A 8 -17.54 -2.36 13.10
CA PRO A 8 -17.14 -3.72 12.72
C PRO A 8 -18.33 -4.69 12.84
N ALA A 9 -18.27 -5.79 12.08
CA ALA A 9 -19.20 -6.89 12.26
C ALA A 9 -19.19 -7.38 13.71
N LEU A 10 -20.34 -7.87 14.18
CA LEU A 10 -20.48 -8.45 15.52
C LEU A 10 -19.42 -9.55 15.74
N GLY A 11 -18.65 -9.46 16.82
CA GLY A 11 -17.55 -10.38 17.13
C GLY A 11 -16.20 -10.02 16.48
N LEU A 12 -16.15 -9.04 15.56
CA LEU A 12 -14.92 -8.56 14.91
C LEU A 12 -14.43 -7.21 15.46
N SER A 13 -14.76 -6.89 16.71
CA SER A 13 -14.33 -5.62 17.34
C SER A 13 -12.88 -5.60 17.80
N ASN A 14 -12.22 -6.76 17.87
CA ASN A 14 -10.80 -6.82 18.23
C ASN A 14 -9.93 -6.42 17.02
N PRO A 15 -9.04 -5.40 17.13
CA PRO A 15 -8.27 -4.89 16.00
C PRO A 15 -7.30 -5.91 15.41
N ASN A 16 -6.68 -6.78 16.23
CA ASN A 16 -5.82 -7.83 15.74
C ASN A 16 -6.62 -8.86 14.92
N LEU A 17 -7.82 -9.24 15.42
CA LEU A 17 -8.69 -10.14 14.68
C LEU A 17 -9.16 -9.52 13.36
N GLN A 18 -9.54 -8.25 13.35
CA GLN A 18 -9.87 -7.49 12.15
C GLN A 18 -8.71 -7.58 11.13
N THR A 19 -7.50 -7.23 11.55
CA THR A 19 -6.30 -7.19 10.71
C THR A 19 -5.95 -8.58 10.15
N ILE A 20 -5.97 -9.63 10.99
CA ILE A 20 -5.64 -10.99 10.58
C ILE A 20 -6.72 -11.56 9.64
N VAL A 21 -8.00 -11.39 9.98
CA VAL A 21 -9.11 -11.92 9.16
C VAL A 21 -9.17 -11.23 7.81
N SER A 22 -8.86 -9.93 7.71
CA SER A 22 -8.79 -9.23 6.43
C SER A 22 -7.69 -9.76 5.52
N SER A 23 -6.56 -10.19 6.08
CA SER A 23 -5.40 -10.66 5.34
C SER A 23 -5.46 -12.14 5.00
N VAL A 24 -5.80 -12.99 5.98
CA VAL A 24 -5.79 -14.45 5.86
C VAL A 24 -7.17 -14.99 5.47
N GLY A 25 -8.22 -14.49 6.11
CA GLY A 25 -9.60 -14.95 5.88
C GLY A 25 -10.06 -14.75 4.45
N ARG A 26 -9.73 -13.62 3.83
CA ARG A 26 -10.05 -13.32 2.42
C ARG A 26 -9.32 -14.20 1.40
N LYS A 27 -8.24 -14.87 1.79
CA LYS A 27 -7.58 -15.86 0.93
C LYS A 27 -8.36 -17.18 0.91
N ILE A 28 -9.12 -17.46 1.96
CA ILE A 28 -9.93 -18.67 2.12
C ILE A 28 -11.35 -18.42 1.58
N ILE A 29 -11.99 -17.34 2.02
CA ILE A 29 -13.34 -16.93 1.58
C ILE A 29 -13.20 -16.06 0.34
N LYS A 30 -13.22 -16.68 -0.83
CA LYS A 30 -13.10 -15.97 -2.11
C LYS A 30 -14.49 -15.53 -2.59
N PRO A 31 -14.69 -14.24 -2.93
CA PRO A 31 -15.93 -13.78 -3.50
C PRO A 31 -16.13 -14.32 -4.93
N ALA A 32 -17.39 -14.50 -5.32
CA ALA A 32 -17.74 -15.10 -6.62
C ALA A 32 -17.19 -14.28 -7.83
N TRP A 33 -17.09 -12.97 -7.70
CA TRP A 33 -16.60 -12.09 -8.77
C TRP A 33 -15.08 -12.21 -9.01
N LEU A 34 -14.30 -12.74 -8.05
CA LEU A 34 -12.84 -12.65 -8.06
C LEU A 34 -12.19 -13.25 -9.30
N GLN A 35 -12.58 -14.48 -9.66
CA GLN A 35 -11.97 -15.19 -10.79
C GLN A 35 -12.25 -14.47 -12.11
N ASP A 36 -13.46 -13.97 -12.29
CA ASP A 36 -13.87 -13.27 -13.51
C ASP A 36 -13.21 -11.89 -13.61
N PHE A 37 -13.11 -11.18 -12.50
CA PHE A 37 -12.40 -9.90 -12.41
C PHE A 37 -10.91 -10.04 -12.76
N THR A 38 -10.20 -10.96 -12.12
CA THR A 38 -8.75 -11.15 -12.35
C THR A 38 -8.44 -11.66 -13.76
N ARG A 39 -9.31 -12.46 -14.37
CA ARG A 39 -9.15 -12.94 -15.75
C ARG A 39 -9.23 -11.78 -16.77
N ARG A 40 -10.02 -10.75 -16.50
CA ARG A 40 -10.18 -9.58 -17.37
C ARG A 40 -9.10 -8.52 -17.18
N SER A 41 -8.40 -8.56 -16.06
CA SER A 41 -7.30 -7.65 -15.79
C SER A 41 -6.18 -7.80 -16.83
N GLN A 42 -5.64 -6.69 -17.29
CA GLN A 42 -4.56 -6.67 -18.26
C GLN A 42 -3.26 -6.27 -17.60
N ARG A 43 -2.24 -7.12 -17.69
CA ARG A 43 -0.90 -6.79 -17.21
C ARG A 43 -0.27 -5.74 -18.12
N ARG A 44 0.27 -4.70 -17.51
CA ARG A 44 1.05 -3.65 -18.13
C ARG A 44 2.47 -3.65 -17.57
N ASP A 45 3.46 -3.75 -18.44
CA ASP A 45 4.85 -3.56 -18.09
C ASP A 45 5.19 -2.07 -18.17
N ILE A 46 5.80 -1.54 -17.10
CA ILE A 46 6.14 -0.12 -16.93
C ILE A 46 7.66 -0.01 -16.88
N ARG A 47 8.25 0.65 -17.87
CA ARG A 47 9.69 0.87 -17.94
C ARG A 47 9.97 2.36 -17.75
N VAL A 48 10.48 2.72 -16.58
CA VAL A 48 10.72 4.11 -16.16
C VAL A 48 12.09 4.20 -15.49
N GLN A 49 12.89 5.20 -15.82
CA GLN A 49 14.20 5.48 -15.20
C GLN A 49 15.13 4.24 -15.17
N GLY A 50 15.10 3.40 -16.22
CA GLY A 50 15.86 2.16 -16.27
C GLY A 50 15.32 1.02 -15.38
N GLN A 51 14.18 1.20 -14.75
CA GLN A 51 13.53 0.21 -13.89
C GLN A 51 12.32 -0.41 -14.58
N HIS A 52 12.01 -1.64 -14.20
CA HIS A 52 10.88 -2.39 -14.72
C HIS A 52 9.90 -2.71 -13.60
N LEU A 53 8.76 -2.02 -13.58
CA LEU A 53 7.63 -2.30 -12.70
C LEU A 53 6.47 -2.90 -13.51
N THR A 54 5.42 -3.32 -12.82
CA THR A 54 4.20 -3.84 -13.46
C THR A 54 2.95 -3.25 -12.83
N ALA A 55 1.91 -3.13 -13.62
CA ALA A 55 0.57 -2.84 -13.12
C ALA A 55 -0.45 -3.82 -13.70
N GLN A 56 -1.60 -3.94 -13.03
CA GLN A 56 -2.78 -4.60 -13.57
C GLN A 56 -3.83 -3.52 -13.87
N TYR A 57 -4.27 -3.45 -15.13
CA TYR A 57 -5.30 -2.52 -15.58
C TYR A 57 -6.66 -3.20 -15.62
N ASP A 58 -7.62 -2.59 -14.95
CA ASP A 58 -9.01 -3.03 -14.90
C ASP A 58 -9.86 -1.93 -15.53
N TYR A 59 -10.24 -2.10 -16.79
CA TYR A 59 -10.96 -1.08 -17.55
C TYR A 59 -12.43 -1.00 -17.14
N ALA A 60 -12.95 0.22 -17.05
CA ALA A 60 -14.37 0.49 -16.97
C ALA A 60 -15.06 0.17 -18.31
N HIS A 61 -16.40 0.17 -18.32
CA HIS A 61 -17.16 0.00 -19.55
C HIS A 61 -17.16 1.25 -20.44
N ASN A 62 -16.95 2.43 -19.84
CA ASN A 62 -16.83 3.69 -20.53
C ASN A 62 -15.35 4.02 -20.74
N ASP A 63 -14.94 4.27 -21.98
CA ASP A 63 -13.55 4.57 -22.32
C ASP A 63 -13.09 5.93 -21.76
N ASP A 64 -14.04 6.89 -21.57
CA ASP A 64 -13.75 8.20 -20.95
C ASP A 64 -13.81 8.18 -19.41
N ALA A 65 -13.81 7.01 -18.79
CA ALA A 65 -13.89 6.89 -17.33
C ALA A 65 -12.65 7.45 -16.65
N ALA A 66 -12.83 8.12 -15.50
CA ALA A 66 -11.72 8.63 -14.72
C ALA A 66 -10.86 7.47 -14.17
N LEU A 67 -9.55 7.71 -14.07
CA LEU A 67 -8.56 6.76 -13.56
C LEU A 67 -8.44 6.83 -12.03
N VAL A 68 -8.33 5.67 -11.38
CA VAL A 68 -7.88 5.54 -9.99
C VAL A 68 -6.71 4.55 -9.92
N MET A 69 -5.57 4.99 -9.42
CA MET A 69 -4.41 4.15 -9.16
C MET A 69 -4.46 3.58 -7.74
N ILE A 70 -3.96 2.35 -7.55
CA ILE A 70 -3.88 1.70 -6.24
C ILE A 70 -2.44 1.25 -5.97
N ILE A 71 -1.89 1.62 -4.79
CA ILE A 71 -0.59 1.17 -4.31
C ILE A 71 -0.77 0.30 -3.07
N HIS A 72 -0.25 -0.94 -3.14
CA HIS A 72 -0.33 -1.92 -2.05
C HIS A 72 0.60 -1.59 -0.87
N GLY A 73 0.36 -2.21 0.28
CA GLY A 73 1.23 -2.15 1.44
C GLY A 73 2.49 -3.01 1.32
N TRP A 74 3.41 -2.87 2.27
CA TRP A 74 4.67 -3.62 2.28
C TRP A 74 4.45 -5.13 2.18
N LEU A 75 5.25 -5.79 1.35
CA LEU A 75 5.16 -7.23 1.03
C LEU A 75 3.78 -7.68 0.49
N GLY A 76 3.00 -6.72 -0.03
CA GLY A 76 1.78 -6.97 -0.79
C GLY A 76 2.03 -7.05 -2.30
N SER A 77 0.96 -6.91 -3.09
CA SER A 77 1.01 -6.84 -4.56
C SER A 77 -0.30 -6.28 -5.12
N ALA A 78 -0.36 -6.09 -6.43
CA ALA A 78 -1.59 -5.82 -7.16
C ALA A 78 -2.71 -6.86 -6.90
N ASP A 79 -2.33 -8.08 -6.50
CA ASP A 79 -3.25 -9.20 -6.22
C ASP A 79 -3.54 -9.42 -4.73
N SER A 80 -3.11 -8.51 -3.87
CA SER A 80 -3.51 -8.52 -2.46
C SER A 80 -5.03 -8.38 -2.34
N SER A 81 -5.66 -9.14 -1.44
CA SER A 81 -7.12 -9.25 -1.35
C SER A 81 -7.83 -7.90 -1.14
N TYR A 82 -7.22 -6.98 -0.38
CA TYR A 82 -7.75 -5.63 -0.16
C TYR A 82 -7.60 -4.76 -1.43
N VAL A 83 -6.50 -4.91 -2.18
CA VAL A 83 -6.29 -4.22 -3.46
C VAL A 83 -7.32 -4.68 -4.49
N LEU A 84 -7.50 -6.00 -4.63
CA LEU A 84 -8.50 -6.59 -5.53
C LEU A 84 -9.92 -6.17 -5.18
N SER A 85 -10.28 -6.14 -3.89
CA SER A 85 -11.61 -5.76 -3.42
C SER A 85 -11.91 -4.28 -3.73
N THR A 86 -10.96 -3.39 -3.44
CA THR A 86 -11.08 -1.96 -3.75
C THR A 86 -11.12 -1.73 -5.26
N ALA A 87 -10.26 -2.42 -6.02
CA ALA A 87 -10.22 -2.30 -7.48
C ALA A 87 -11.54 -2.77 -8.12
N HIS A 88 -12.08 -3.92 -7.72
CA HIS A 88 -13.36 -4.40 -8.20
C HIS A 88 -14.50 -3.42 -7.88
N THR A 89 -14.52 -2.84 -6.67
CA THR A 89 -15.54 -1.88 -6.27
C THR A 89 -15.46 -0.60 -7.09
N LEU A 90 -14.26 -0.08 -7.34
CA LEU A 90 -14.04 1.12 -8.15
C LEU A 90 -14.36 0.87 -9.63
N GLN A 91 -13.91 -0.25 -10.19
CA GLN A 91 -14.20 -0.63 -11.58
C GLN A 91 -15.72 -0.80 -11.80
N THR A 92 -16.42 -1.46 -10.87
CA THR A 92 -17.87 -1.60 -10.89
C THR A 92 -18.59 -0.25 -10.76
N ALA A 93 -17.97 0.70 -10.04
CA ALA A 93 -18.47 2.08 -9.96
C ALA A 93 -18.17 2.91 -11.22
N GLY A 94 -17.50 2.35 -12.23
CA GLY A 94 -17.24 2.98 -13.52
C GLY A 94 -15.95 3.79 -13.58
N PHE A 95 -14.94 3.45 -12.79
CA PHE A 95 -13.58 3.97 -12.91
C PHE A 95 -12.68 3.00 -13.68
N HIS A 96 -11.75 3.51 -14.45
CA HIS A 96 -10.55 2.76 -14.80
C HIS A 96 -9.71 2.57 -13.54
N VAL A 97 -9.13 1.40 -13.37
CA VAL A 97 -8.27 1.14 -12.20
C VAL A 97 -6.92 0.61 -12.65
N ALA A 98 -5.83 1.18 -12.10
CA ALA A 98 -4.48 0.69 -12.28
C ALA A 98 -3.90 0.26 -10.93
N ARG A 99 -3.65 -1.04 -10.75
CA ARG A 99 -3.07 -1.63 -9.54
C ARG A 99 -1.57 -1.78 -9.73
N LEU A 100 -0.78 -0.82 -9.21
CA LEU A 100 0.67 -0.84 -9.32
C LEU A 100 1.28 -1.89 -8.41
N THR A 101 2.21 -2.67 -8.92
CA THR A 101 3.09 -3.55 -8.14
C THR A 101 4.45 -2.90 -7.99
N LEU A 102 4.86 -2.61 -6.76
CA LEU A 102 6.16 -2.04 -6.43
C LEU A 102 7.28 -3.05 -6.74
N ARG A 103 8.49 -2.55 -6.99
CA ARG A 103 9.69 -3.35 -7.27
C ARG A 103 9.80 -4.55 -6.31
N ASP A 104 10.21 -5.70 -6.80
CA ASP A 104 10.41 -6.97 -6.10
C ASP A 104 9.14 -7.60 -5.50
N HIS A 105 8.01 -6.89 -5.46
CA HIS A 105 6.76 -7.41 -4.90
C HIS A 105 5.98 -8.24 -5.93
N GLY A 106 5.04 -9.07 -5.44
CA GLY A 106 4.11 -9.78 -6.31
C GLY A 106 4.73 -10.75 -7.32
N GLY A 107 5.93 -11.28 -7.03
CA GLY A 107 6.63 -12.21 -7.92
C GLY A 107 7.42 -11.53 -9.03
N THR A 108 7.80 -10.25 -8.87
CA THR A 108 8.59 -9.46 -9.85
C THR A 108 10.06 -9.31 -9.44
N ALA A 109 10.57 -10.16 -8.54
CA ALA A 109 11.93 -10.08 -8.03
C ALA A 109 13.01 -10.30 -9.11
N ASP A 110 12.65 -10.89 -10.26
CA ASP A 110 13.49 -11.14 -11.40
C ASP A 110 13.56 -10.01 -12.43
N LEU A 111 12.71 -8.99 -12.29
CA LEU A 111 12.62 -7.91 -13.29
C LEU A 111 13.71 -6.84 -13.15
N ASN A 112 14.30 -6.68 -11.97
CA ASN A 112 15.35 -5.69 -11.72
C ASN A 112 16.49 -6.33 -10.92
N GLU A 113 17.72 -5.91 -11.16
CA GLU A 113 18.85 -6.35 -10.32
C GLU A 113 18.80 -5.73 -8.93
N GLY A 114 18.59 -4.41 -8.82
CA GLY A 114 18.54 -3.69 -7.54
C GLY A 114 17.39 -4.13 -6.64
N LEU A 115 17.59 -4.02 -5.32
CA LEU A 115 16.61 -4.37 -4.30
C LEU A 115 15.65 -3.20 -4.02
N PHE A 116 14.40 -3.53 -3.71
CA PHE A 116 13.42 -2.56 -3.25
C PHE A 116 13.73 -2.04 -1.85
N HIS A 117 13.58 -0.75 -1.66
CA HIS A 117 13.46 -0.11 -0.34
C HIS A 117 12.39 1.00 -0.32
N SER A 118 11.81 1.28 0.85
CA SER A 118 10.63 2.17 0.97
C SER A 118 10.91 3.66 0.66
N ALA A 119 12.17 4.06 0.51
CA ALA A 119 12.53 5.42 0.13
C ALA A 119 12.57 5.67 -1.39
N MET A 120 12.25 4.67 -2.23
CA MET A 120 12.24 4.77 -3.71
C MET A 120 11.03 5.55 -4.23
N THR A 121 10.96 6.85 -3.96
CA THR A 121 9.82 7.69 -4.37
C THR A 121 9.82 7.95 -5.86
N GLU A 122 10.98 8.27 -6.43
CA GLU A 122 11.13 8.74 -7.81
C GLU A 122 10.63 7.70 -8.83
N GLU A 123 10.93 6.42 -8.61
CA GLU A 123 10.45 5.38 -9.52
C GLU A 123 8.93 5.19 -9.45
N VAL A 124 8.33 5.41 -8.25
CA VAL A 124 6.87 5.28 -8.09
C VAL A 124 6.16 6.51 -8.66
N VAL A 125 6.75 7.70 -8.56
CA VAL A 125 6.29 8.93 -9.25
C VAL A 125 6.32 8.72 -10.76
N ALA A 126 7.47 8.30 -11.31
CA ALA A 126 7.60 8.06 -12.74
C ALA A 126 6.62 6.96 -13.24
N ALA A 127 6.36 5.93 -12.42
CA ALA A 127 5.36 4.92 -12.75
C ALA A 127 3.93 5.49 -12.74
N ALA A 128 3.59 6.37 -11.80
CA ALA A 128 2.29 7.04 -11.77
C ALA A 128 2.09 7.95 -12.99
N GLU A 129 3.10 8.74 -13.35
CA GLU A 129 3.08 9.56 -14.57
C GLU A 129 2.94 8.70 -15.83
N PHE A 130 3.67 7.59 -15.93
CA PHE A 130 3.53 6.64 -17.03
C PHE A 130 2.09 6.13 -17.15
N ILE A 131 1.48 5.71 -16.02
CA ILE A 131 0.11 5.22 -15.99
C ILE A 131 -0.87 6.32 -16.41
N MET A 132 -0.72 7.54 -15.90
CA MET A 132 -1.58 8.68 -16.28
C MET A 132 -1.49 8.99 -17.78
N ASN A 133 -0.27 8.95 -18.34
CA ASN A 133 -0.06 9.14 -19.78
C ASN A 133 -0.69 7.99 -20.61
N ASP A 134 -0.62 6.77 -20.13
CA ASP A 134 -1.19 5.59 -20.80
C ASP A 134 -2.72 5.62 -20.87
N PHE A 135 -3.37 6.34 -19.94
CA PHE A 135 -4.81 6.61 -19.91
C PHE A 135 -5.17 8.00 -20.44
N ASP A 136 -4.22 8.75 -20.99
CA ASP A 136 -4.40 10.13 -21.49
C ASP A 136 -5.15 11.04 -20.51
N CYS A 137 -4.81 10.96 -19.22
CA CYS A 137 -5.48 11.72 -18.18
C CYS A 137 -4.54 12.71 -17.46
N ASN A 138 -5.03 13.96 -17.28
CA ASN A 138 -4.30 15.01 -16.56
C ASN A 138 -4.57 15.01 -15.05
N THR A 139 -5.60 14.30 -14.61
CA THR A 139 -6.02 14.21 -13.20
C THR A 139 -6.43 12.78 -12.91
N ALA A 140 -6.02 12.23 -11.78
CA ALA A 140 -6.36 10.88 -11.38
C ALA A 140 -6.60 10.76 -9.88
N GLY A 141 -7.32 9.72 -9.48
CA GLY A 141 -7.36 9.24 -8.10
C GLY A 141 -6.14 8.40 -7.76
N LEU A 142 -5.72 8.46 -6.50
CA LEU A 142 -4.68 7.59 -5.98
C LEU A 142 -5.09 7.09 -4.59
N VAL A 143 -5.17 5.77 -4.41
CA VAL A 143 -5.32 5.18 -3.07
C VAL A 143 -4.12 4.31 -2.73
N GLY A 144 -3.56 4.55 -1.55
CA GLY A 144 -2.44 3.77 -1.02
C GLY A 144 -2.76 3.16 0.34
N PHE A 145 -2.30 1.93 0.57
CA PHE A 145 -2.53 1.20 1.81
C PHE A 145 -1.23 1.04 2.60
N SER A 146 -1.21 1.42 3.90
CA SER A 146 -0.06 1.25 4.78
C SER A 146 1.21 1.92 4.22
N MET A 147 2.26 1.18 3.87
CA MET A 147 3.42 1.69 3.13
C MET A 147 3.00 2.32 1.78
N GLY A 148 2.05 1.73 1.06
CA GLY A 148 1.47 2.35 -0.14
C GLY A 148 0.77 3.67 0.16
N GLY A 149 0.20 3.84 1.37
CA GLY A 149 -0.34 5.10 1.86
C GLY A 149 0.73 6.16 2.13
N ASN A 150 1.89 5.75 2.63
CA ASN A 150 3.07 6.62 2.73
C ASN A 150 3.52 7.07 1.34
N PHE A 151 3.60 6.15 0.35
CA PHE A 151 3.87 6.52 -1.05
C PHE A 151 2.80 7.47 -1.60
N ALA A 152 1.51 7.22 -1.36
CA ALA A 152 0.44 8.07 -1.86
C ALA A 152 0.56 9.53 -1.39
N LEU A 153 0.95 9.75 -0.12
CA LEU A 153 1.18 11.08 0.42
C LEU A 153 2.42 11.76 -0.20
N ARG A 154 3.50 11.00 -0.44
CA ARG A 154 4.70 11.53 -1.12
C ARG A 154 4.44 11.84 -2.59
N LEU A 155 3.64 11.03 -3.27
CA LEU A 155 3.23 11.29 -4.63
C LEU A 155 2.35 12.54 -4.71
N ALA A 156 1.39 12.73 -3.78
CA ALA A 156 0.56 13.93 -3.73
C ALA A 156 1.38 15.21 -3.54
N ALA A 157 2.53 15.12 -2.87
CA ALA A 157 3.45 16.25 -2.73
C ALA A 157 4.17 16.63 -4.04
N GLN A 158 4.40 15.67 -4.92
CA GLN A 158 5.11 15.87 -6.20
C GLN A 158 4.14 16.02 -7.39
N LEU A 159 2.96 15.41 -7.31
CA LEU A 159 1.93 15.38 -8.34
C LEU A 159 0.62 15.97 -7.78
N PRO A 160 0.49 17.30 -7.68
CA PRO A 160 -0.66 17.95 -7.04
C PRO A 160 -2.00 17.74 -7.78
N GLN A 161 -1.96 17.21 -8.99
CA GLN A 161 -3.15 16.81 -9.78
C GLN A 161 -3.74 15.47 -9.30
N LEU A 162 -3.12 14.77 -8.34
CA LEU A 162 -3.66 13.53 -7.79
C LEU A 162 -4.63 13.82 -6.63
N HIS A 163 -5.81 13.24 -6.69
CA HIS A 163 -6.72 13.15 -5.54
C HIS A 163 -6.31 11.96 -4.67
N ALA A 164 -5.41 12.20 -3.71
CA ALA A 164 -4.79 11.15 -2.92
C ALA A 164 -5.59 10.78 -1.66
N LEU A 165 -5.77 9.47 -1.46
CA LEU A 165 -6.36 8.85 -0.28
C LEU A 165 -5.38 7.84 0.31
N ALA A 166 -4.89 8.08 1.51
CA ALA A 166 -3.98 7.19 2.21
C ALA A 166 -4.72 6.41 3.32
N ILE A 167 -4.73 5.09 3.23
CA ILE A 167 -5.39 4.21 4.19
C ILE A 167 -4.36 3.68 5.19
N CYS A 168 -4.50 4.04 6.46
CA CYS A 168 -3.58 3.67 7.55
C CYS A 168 -2.10 3.87 7.14
N PRO A 169 -1.70 5.06 6.64
CA PRO A 169 -0.34 5.28 6.14
C PRO A 169 0.71 5.16 7.24
N ALA A 170 1.87 4.57 6.93
CA ALA A 170 3.02 4.53 7.81
C ALA A 170 3.67 5.93 7.86
N ILE A 171 3.30 6.77 8.82
CA ILE A 171 3.78 8.15 8.96
C ILE A 171 5.21 8.18 9.50
N SER A 172 5.51 7.40 10.56
CA SER A 172 6.85 7.23 11.11
C SER A 172 7.36 5.84 10.81
N PRO A 173 8.32 5.69 9.88
CA PRO A 173 8.88 4.39 9.52
C PRO A 173 9.49 3.65 10.69
N GLN A 174 10.30 4.34 11.49
CA GLN A 174 10.96 3.77 12.67
C GLN A 174 9.94 3.19 13.65
N HIS A 175 8.97 4.00 14.09
CA HIS A 175 7.95 3.54 15.05
C HIS A 175 7.07 2.41 14.46
N THR A 176 6.85 2.40 13.15
CA THR A 176 6.13 1.30 12.49
C THR A 176 6.90 -0.02 12.60
N VAL A 177 8.21 -0.01 12.36
CA VAL A 177 9.06 -1.20 12.49
C VAL A 177 9.14 -1.66 13.95
N GLU A 178 9.29 -0.74 14.91
CA GLU A 178 9.28 -1.01 16.34
C GLU A 178 7.94 -1.63 16.78
N GLN A 179 6.82 -1.11 16.31
CA GLN A 179 5.48 -1.62 16.63
C GLN A 179 5.26 -3.02 16.05
N ILE A 180 5.70 -3.30 14.82
CA ILE A 180 5.69 -4.64 14.23
C ILE A 180 6.52 -5.60 15.10
N GLY A 181 7.75 -5.19 15.49
CA GLY A 181 8.66 -5.99 16.31
C GLY A 181 8.16 -6.23 17.74
N SER A 182 7.27 -5.39 18.28
CA SER A 182 6.65 -5.59 19.59
C SER A 182 5.63 -6.74 19.62
N SER A 183 5.16 -7.21 18.46
CA SER A 183 4.17 -8.27 18.32
C SER A 183 4.75 -9.52 17.67
N ILE A 184 4.87 -10.62 18.41
CA ILE A 184 5.38 -11.90 17.89
C ILE A 184 4.61 -12.34 16.62
N ILE A 185 3.30 -12.07 16.54
CA ILE A 185 2.45 -12.48 15.42
C ILE A 185 2.83 -11.69 14.17
N TYR A 186 2.88 -10.36 14.27
CA TYR A 186 3.21 -9.50 13.13
C TYR A 186 4.67 -9.65 12.73
N GLU A 187 5.58 -9.71 13.69
CA GLU A 187 7.00 -9.89 13.41
C GLU A 187 7.27 -11.19 12.62
N ARG A 188 6.75 -12.33 13.08
CA ARG A 188 6.88 -13.61 12.36
C ARG A 188 6.28 -13.56 10.96
N TYR A 189 5.12 -12.92 10.82
CA TYR A 189 4.46 -12.78 9.53
C TYR A 189 5.31 -11.98 8.54
N PHE A 190 5.79 -10.80 8.94
CA PHE A 190 6.60 -9.94 8.07
C PHE A 190 7.99 -10.52 7.81
N LEU A 191 8.66 -11.08 8.81
CA LEU A 191 9.94 -11.77 8.62
C LEU A 191 9.82 -12.91 7.62
N GLY A 192 8.79 -13.75 7.74
CA GLY A 192 8.58 -14.86 6.81
C GLY A 192 8.40 -14.41 5.37
N LYS A 193 7.59 -13.37 5.16
CA LYS A 193 7.36 -12.81 3.83
C LYS A 193 8.61 -12.15 3.25
N TRP A 194 9.32 -11.37 4.05
CA TRP A 194 10.51 -10.65 3.58
C TRP A 194 11.64 -11.62 3.21
N ARG A 195 11.87 -12.65 4.03
CA ARG A 195 12.80 -13.73 3.69
C ARG A 195 12.41 -14.44 2.39
N GLY A 196 11.12 -14.72 2.21
CA GLY A 196 10.63 -15.32 0.97
C GLY A 196 10.88 -14.46 -0.27
N LEU A 197 10.75 -13.14 -0.15
CA LEU A 197 11.07 -12.20 -1.22
C LEU A 197 12.57 -12.25 -1.56
N TRP A 198 13.45 -12.25 -0.55
CA TRP A 198 14.89 -12.30 -0.77
C TRP A 198 15.38 -13.64 -1.32
N GLN A 199 14.74 -14.74 -0.93
CA GLN A 199 15.00 -16.05 -1.55
C GLN A 199 14.66 -16.03 -3.06
N GLN A 200 13.55 -15.40 -3.44
CA GLN A 200 13.19 -15.22 -4.86
C GLN A 200 14.23 -14.34 -5.57
N LYS A 201 14.67 -13.25 -4.93
CA LYS A 201 15.71 -12.36 -5.48
C LYS A 201 17.04 -13.07 -5.68
N GLN A 202 17.51 -13.82 -4.69
CA GLN A 202 18.72 -14.61 -4.78
C GLN A 202 18.63 -15.69 -5.88
N ALA A 203 17.45 -16.33 -6.02
CA ALA A 203 17.25 -17.32 -7.08
C ALA A 203 17.29 -16.69 -8.48
N ALA A 204 16.80 -15.45 -8.63
CA ALA A 204 16.83 -14.71 -9.89
C ALA A 204 18.25 -14.19 -10.22
N PHE A 205 19.00 -13.75 -9.21
CA PHE A 205 20.33 -13.13 -9.36
C PHE A 205 21.37 -13.77 -8.43
N PRO A 206 21.69 -15.07 -8.59
CA PRO A 206 22.58 -15.80 -7.65
C PRO A 206 24.02 -15.32 -7.69
N HIS A 207 24.44 -14.60 -8.74
CA HIS A 207 25.76 -14.00 -8.87
C HIS A 207 25.88 -12.64 -8.16
N LEU A 208 24.76 -12.00 -7.78
CA LEU A 208 24.73 -10.71 -7.08
C LEU A 208 24.40 -10.87 -5.59
N TYR A 209 23.63 -11.90 -5.22
CA TYR A 209 23.05 -12.00 -3.88
C TYR A 209 23.29 -13.35 -3.22
N ASP A 210 23.79 -13.29 -1.98
CA ASP A 210 23.78 -14.39 -1.02
C ASP A 210 23.15 -13.92 0.29
N PHE A 211 21.91 -14.33 0.53
CA PHE A 211 21.17 -14.01 1.75
C PHE A 211 21.23 -15.11 2.82
N SER A 212 22.15 -16.05 2.74
CA SER A 212 22.27 -17.16 3.69
C SER A 212 22.49 -16.70 5.14
N SER A 213 23.24 -15.60 5.33
CA SER A 213 23.49 -15.01 6.66
C SER A 213 22.23 -14.44 7.32
N MET A 214 21.25 -13.99 6.54
CA MET A 214 20.01 -13.36 7.01
C MET A 214 19.08 -14.34 7.73
N ASN A 215 19.19 -15.63 7.47
CA ASN A 215 18.41 -16.65 8.17
C ASN A 215 18.67 -16.70 9.67
N ARG A 216 19.81 -16.15 10.13
CA ARG A 216 20.20 -16.07 11.54
C ARG A 216 19.64 -14.85 12.25
N LEU A 217 19.16 -13.84 11.51
CA LEU A 217 18.63 -12.59 12.08
C LEU A 217 17.20 -12.82 12.56
N GLY A 218 16.98 -12.68 13.87
CA GLY A 218 15.74 -13.10 14.53
C GLY A 218 14.62 -12.04 14.56
N SER A 219 14.92 -10.76 14.26
CA SER A 219 13.95 -9.67 14.34
C SER A 219 13.88 -8.85 13.04
N ILE A 220 12.75 -8.16 12.87
CA ILE A 220 12.55 -7.24 11.74
C ILE A 220 13.55 -6.09 11.80
N GLN A 221 13.90 -5.63 13.00
CA GLN A 221 14.85 -4.55 13.20
C GLN A 221 16.25 -4.96 12.75
N THR A 222 16.78 -6.09 13.26
CA THR A 222 18.12 -6.57 12.89
C THR A 222 18.22 -6.89 11.40
N LEU A 223 17.12 -7.35 10.81
CA LEU A 223 17.03 -7.60 9.38
C LEU A 223 17.07 -6.29 8.58
N THR A 224 16.39 -5.23 9.05
CA THR A 224 16.42 -3.90 8.43
C THR A 224 17.82 -3.29 8.54
N GLU A 225 18.46 -3.36 9.71
CA GLU A 225 19.82 -2.86 9.92
C GLU A 225 20.82 -3.53 8.98
N PHE A 226 20.75 -4.87 8.86
CA PHE A 226 21.58 -5.62 7.93
C PHE A 226 21.32 -5.19 6.48
N PHE A 227 20.06 -5.12 6.07
CA PHE A 227 19.68 -4.75 4.72
C PHE A 227 20.20 -3.35 4.34
N ILE A 228 20.01 -2.37 5.20
CA ILE A 228 20.46 -1.00 4.95
C ILE A 228 21.97 -0.94 4.81
N LYS A 229 22.69 -1.59 5.70
CA LYS A 229 24.15 -1.60 5.71
C LYS A 229 24.78 -2.29 4.51
N GLU A 230 24.25 -3.42 4.09
CA GLU A 230 24.89 -4.28 3.08
C GLU A 230 24.33 -4.07 1.66
N HIS A 231 23.13 -3.47 1.53
CA HIS A 231 22.40 -3.46 0.26
C HIS A 231 21.82 -2.11 -0.14
N THR A 232 22.20 -1.02 0.53
CA THR A 232 21.78 0.34 0.16
C THR A 232 22.91 1.33 0.34
N ASP A 233 22.78 2.52 -0.27
CA ASP A 233 23.72 3.63 -0.12
C ASP A 233 23.42 4.54 1.08
N PHE A 234 22.48 4.18 1.96
CA PHE A 234 22.20 4.94 3.16
C PHE A 234 23.33 4.79 4.18
N GLU A 235 23.78 5.92 4.72
CA GLU A 235 24.85 5.95 5.72
C GLU A 235 24.53 5.08 6.94
N ASN A 236 23.27 5.09 7.37
CA ASN A 236 22.80 4.35 8.53
C ASN A 236 21.27 4.18 8.50
N LEU A 237 20.74 3.41 9.44
CA LEU A 237 19.31 3.16 9.59
C LEU A 237 18.49 4.44 9.83
N GLN A 238 19.03 5.41 10.55
CA GLN A 238 18.36 6.69 10.82
C GLN A 238 18.19 7.51 9.54
N ALA A 239 19.24 7.59 8.71
CA ALA A 239 19.19 8.27 7.41
C ALA A 239 18.16 7.59 6.49
N TYR A 240 18.09 6.27 6.50
CA TYR A 240 17.07 5.52 5.76
C TYR A 240 15.65 5.88 6.21
N TYR A 241 15.36 5.81 7.51
CA TYR A 241 14.03 6.14 8.02
C TYR A 241 13.66 7.60 7.72
N ALA A 242 14.60 8.55 7.89
CA ALA A 242 14.37 9.95 7.59
C ALA A 242 14.00 10.21 6.12
N ALA A 243 14.46 9.38 5.19
CA ALA A 243 14.19 9.54 3.75
C ALA A 243 12.71 9.35 3.36
N TYR A 244 11.91 8.74 4.22
CA TYR A 244 10.46 8.55 3.97
C TYR A 244 9.58 8.76 5.23
N ASP A 245 10.13 9.41 6.25
CA ASP A 245 9.37 9.88 7.42
C ASP A 245 8.49 11.07 6.99
N LEU A 246 7.21 11.00 7.33
CA LEU A 246 6.21 12.00 6.95
C LEU A 246 5.86 12.96 8.09
N ARG A 247 6.57 12.90 9.21
CA ARG A 247 6.43 13.83 10.32
C ARG A 247 7.08 15.19 9.99
N GLY A 248 6.70 16.22 10.75
CA GLY A 248 7.22 17.58 10.56
C GLY A 248 6.62 18.26 9.32
N ASP A 249 7.47 18.96 8.56
CA ASP A 249 7.03 19.84 7.48
C ASP A 249 6.95 19.16 6.10
N THR A 250 7.24 17.87 6.02
CA THR A 250 7.32 17.12 4.74
C THR A 250 6.04 17.23 3.90
N LEU A 251 4.88 17.31 4.55
CA LEU A 251 3.56 17.37 3.89
C LEU A 251 2.91 18.77 3.98
N GLN A 252 3.67 19.83 4.29
CA GLN A 252 3.13 21.18 4.31
C GLN A 252 2.59 21.59 2.93
N GLY A 253 1.33 22.07 2.91
CA GLY A 253 0.66 22.47 1.67
C GLY A 253 0.17 21.33 0.77
N VAL A 254 0.44 20.08 1.12
CA VAL A 254 -0.05 18.91 0.38
C VAL A 254 -1.54 18.73 0.65
N ASN A 255 -2.33 18.63 -0.43
CA ASN A 255 -3.76 18.34 -0.35
C ASN A 255 -3.98 16.83 -0.52
N ALA A 256 -4.29 16.14 0.57
CA ALA A 256 -4.59 14.70 0.56
C ALA A 256 -5.53 14.34 1.71
N THR A 257 -6.11 13.15 1.64
CA THR A 257 -6.96 12.61 2.71
C THR A 257 -6.32 11.36 3.32
N VAL A 258 -6.36 11.26 4.64
CA VAL A 258 -5.95 10.08 5.40
C VAL A 258 -7.19 9.46 6.03
N LEU A 259 -7.39 8.16 5.82
CA LEU A 259 -8.32 7.33 6.59
C LEU A 259 -7.53 6.39 7.50
N ALA A 260 -7.74 6.46 8.80
CA ALA A 260 -7.04 5.62 9.77
C ALA A 260 -7.96 5.22 10.94
N ALA A 261 -7.49 4.32 11.80
CA ALA A 261 -8.22 3.87 12.97
C ALA A 261 -7.41 4.09 14.27
N PHE A 262 -8.09 4.46 15.35
CA PHE A 262 -7.49 4.57 16.68
C PHE A 262 -6.98 3.23 17.20
N ASP A 263 -7.62 2.15 16.80
CA ASP A 263 -7.30 0.80 17.24
C ASP A 263 -6.35 0.05 16.32
N ASP A 264 -5.66 0.77 15.39
CA ASP A 264 -4.67 0.16 14.49
C ASP A 264 -3.52 -0.46 15.29
N PRO A 265 -3.30 -1.80 15.21
CA PRO A 265 -2.26 -2.46 15.99
C PRO A 265 -0.84 -2.29 15.42
N ILE A 266 -0.70 -1.67 14.25
CA ILE A 266 0.58 -1.51 13.52
C ILE A 266 1.01 -0.05 13.45
N ILE A 267 0.08 0.87 13.17
CA ILE A 267 0.38 2.31 13.05
C ILE A 267 -0.25 3.06 14.22
N PRO A 268 0.57 3.60 15.14
CA PRO A 268 0.07 4.38 16.27
C PRO A 268 -0.75 5.61 15.83
N ALA A 269 -1.96 5.77 16.38
CA ALA A 269 -2.89 6.82 15.97
C ALA A 269 -2.39 8.25 16.28
N GLU A 270 -1.48 8.40 17.24
CA GLU A 270 -0.85 9.68 17.56
C GLU A 270 -0.05 10.28 16.40
N HIS A 271 0.46 9.47 15.49
CA HIS A 271 1.18 9.95 14.31
C HIS A 271 0.32 10.84 13.41
N TYR A 272 -0.97 10.57 13.33
CA TYR A 272 -1.90 11.34 12.49
C TYR A 272 -2.19 12.73 13.05
N ARG A 273 -1.98 12.96 14.36
CA ARG A 273 -2.15 14.27 14.99
C ARG A 273 -1.05 15.27 14.64
N SER A 274 0.10 14.79 14.20
CA SER A 274 1.23 15.61 13.79
C SER A 274 1.20 16.03 12.32
N LEU A 275 0.21 15.55 11.55
CA LEU A 275 0.04 15.93 10.15
C LEU A 275 -0.41 17.39 10.02
N PRO A 276 0.04 18.11 8.98
CA PRO A 276 -0.37 19.49 8.74
C PRO A 276 -1.87 19.56 8.42
N THR A 277 -2.46 20.74 8.69
CA THR A 277 -3.92 20.98 8.49
C THR A 277 -4.38 20.90 7.03
N SER A 278 -3.46 20.90 6.08
CA SER A 278 -3.75 20.66 4.66
C SER A 278 -4.13 19.19 4.37
N ILE A 279 -3.80 18.26 5.27
CA ILE A 279 -4.19 16.86 5.20
C ILE A 279 -5.51 16.66 5.95
N ASP A 280 -6.57 16.23 5.23
CA ASP A 280 -7.84 15.86 5.86
C ASP A 280 -7.74 14.49 6.53
N VAL A 281 -7.73 14.46 7.87
CA VAL A 281 -7.57 13.22 8.65
C VAL A 281 -8.91 12.70 9.13
N ASN A 282 -9.35 11.58 8.59
CA ASN A 282 -10.55 10.86 9.00
C ASN A 282 -10.17 9.68 9.90
N LEU A 283 -10.31 9.87 11.22
CA LEU A 283 -9.89 8.88 12.22
C LEU A 283 -11.10 8.20 12.83
N THR A 284 -11.29 6.92 12.52
CA THR A 284 -12.36 6.09 13.10
C THR A 284 -11.94 5.48 14.43
N GLN A 285 -12.91 5.17 15.31
CA GLN A 285 -12.63 4.53 16.61
C GLN A 285 -12.11 3.09 16.46
N ARG A 286 -12.55 2.40 15.40
CA ARG A 286 -12.21 1.00 15.10
C ARG A 286 -11.93 0.85 13.62
N GLY A 287 -11.17 -0.19 13.26
CA GLY A 287 -10.82 -0.47 11.86
C GLY A 287 -9.71 -1.51 11.73
N GLY A 288 -8.88 -1.64 12.77
CA GLY A 288 -7.63 -2.39 12.68
C GLY A 288 -6.71 -1.82 11.59
N HIS A 289 -5.69 -2.57 11.20
CA HIS A 289 -4.78 -2.11 10.15
C HIS A 289 -5.35 -2.42 8.75
N THR A 290 -5.85 -1.39 8.07
CA THR A 290 -6.42 -1.45 6.69
C THR A 290 -7.59 -2.42 6.50
N ALA A 291 -8.16 -2.97 7.58
CA ALA A 291 -9.10 -4.08 7.51
C ALA A 291 -10.55 -3.63 7.30
N TYR A 292 -11.10 -2.92 8.28
CA TYR A 292 -12.44 -2.36 8.25
C TYR A 292 -13.52 -3.36 7.81
N ILE A 293 -13.48 -4.59 8.34
CA ILE A 293 -14.40 -5.67 7.97
C ILE A 293 -15.79 -5.39 8.52
N LYS A 294 -16.76 -5.14 7.64
CA LYS A 294 -18.12 -4.74 7.98
C LYS A 294 -19.10 -5.90 8.17
N ASN A 295 -18.75 -7.10 7.71
CA ASN A 295 -19.62 -8.29 7.81
C ASN A 295 -18.83 -9.60 7.74
N TRP A 296 -19.49 -10.73 7.99
CA TRP A 296 -18.90 -12.08 7.95
C TRP A 296 -18.63 -12.63 6.54
N ARG A 297 -19.02 -11.90 5.48
CA ARG A 297 -18.54 -12.15 4.10
C ARG A 297 -17.17 -11.53 3.83
N LEU A 298 -16.59 -10.92 4.85
CA LEU A 298 -15.30 -10.23 4.85
C LEU A 298 -15.24 -9.04 3.86
N GLU A 299 -16.39 -8.42 3.60
CA GLU A 299 -16.42 -7.16 2.86
C GLU A 299 -15.86 -6.01 3.70
N SER A 300 -15.10 -5.11 3.07
CA SER A 300 -14.49 -3.96 3.72
C SER A 300 -15.32 -2.70 3.53
N TRP A 301 -15.44 -1.91 4.59
CA TRP A 301 -16.01 -0.57 4.52
C TRP A 301 -15.11 0.41 3.77
N VAL A 302 -13.79 0.16 3.72
CA VAL A 302 -12.83 0.95 2.94
C VAL A 302 -13.20 0.94 1.44
N ASP A 303 -13.71 -0.16 0.92
CA ASP A 303 -14.13 -0.24 -0.48
C ASP A 303 -15.27 0.75 -0.78
N ASP A 304 -16.26 0.85 0.11
CA ASP A 304 -17.36 1.81 -0.01
C ASP A 304 -16.87 3.26 0.19
N TYR A 305 -15.93 3.46 1.12
CA TYR A 305 -15.33 4.77 1.37
C TYR A 305 -14.55 5.26 0.14
N CYS A 306 -13.69 4.43 -0.45
CA CYS A 306 -12.96 4.75 -1.69
C CYS A 306 -13.91 5.11 -2.83
N ARG A 307 -14.96 4.31 -3.02
CA ARG A 307 -15.99 4.60 -4.04
C ARG A 307 -16.63 5.97 -3.84
N ALA A 308 -17.06 6.29 -2.63
CA ALA A 308 -17.68 7.58 -2.33
C ALA A 308 -16.70 8.74 -2.53
N PHE A 309 -15.46 8.59 -2.01
CA PHE A 309 -14.40 9.58 -2.10
C PHE A 309 -14.07 9.97 -3.55
N PHE A 310 -13.84 8.97 -4.42
CA PHE A 310 -13.48 9.24 -5.81
C PHE A 310 -14.70 9.65 -6.65
N SER A 311 -15.91 9.17 -6.33
CA SER A 311 -17.11 9.61 -7.05
C SER A 311 -17.40 11.10 -6.82
N GLU A 312 -17.08 11.63 -5.65
CA GLU A 312 -17.24 13.06 -5.35
C GLU A 312 -16.20 13.94 -6.07
N ARG A 313 -14.98 13.42 -6.28
CA ARG A 313 -13.83 14.22 -6.77
C ARG A 313 -13.52 14.07 -8.25
N LEU A 314 -13.93 12.96 -8.86
CA LEU A 314 -13.57 12.62 -10.23
C LEU A 314 -14.77 12.46 -11.18
N LYS A 315 -16.00 12.54 -10.67
CA LYS A 315 -17.23 12.39 -11.46
C LYS A 315 -18.07 13.68 -11.44
N SER A 316 -17.43 14.83 -11.40
CA SER A 316 -18.13 16.13 -11.52
C SER A 316 -18.41 16.48 -12.97
#